data_d8462606207c6927318b6e3d16fb1767
#
_entry.id   d8462606207c6927318b6e3d16fb1767
#
_cell.length_a   1.000
_cell.length_b   1.000
_cell.length_c   1.000
_cell.angle_alpha   90.00
_cell.angle_beta   90.00
_cell.angle_gamma   90.00
#
_symmetry.space_group_name_H-M   'P 1'
#
loop_
_entity.id
_entity.type
_entity.pdbx_description
1 polymer ?
#
loop_
_entity_poly.entity_id
_entity_poly.type
_entity_poly.pdbx_seq_one_letter_code
_entity_poly.pdbx_strand_id
1 'polypeptide(L)'
;MASGTLRLCHVALVCSDLPASEEFYGQVLGLKVVWRPDADNVYLSNGQDNLALHRGQASAGGVLDHIGFAVDSPEEVDLWHRRLMEAKVVVTAPPRTHRDGSRSLYCRDPGGVLVQVIYLPAT
;
A
#
# COMPACT_ATOMS: atom_id res chain seq x y z
N MET A 1 -7.52 -17.60 14.89
CA MET A 1 -7.87 -16.18 15.12
C MET A 1 -6.78 -15.29 14.57
N ALA A 2 -7.17 -14.24 13.89
CA ALA A 2 -6.17 -13.28 13.43
C ALA A 2 -5.44 -12.71 14.64
N SER A 3 -4.14 -12.51 14.51
CA SER A 3 -3.33 -11.87 15.56
C SER A 3 -3.90 -10.51 15.92
N GLY A 4 -4.62 -9.90 14.99
CA GLY A 4 -5.33 -8.68 15.21
C GLY A 4 -4.50 -7.42 15.16
N THR A 5 -3.18 -7.53 15.06
CA THR A 5 -2.31 -6.37 15.04
C THR A 5 -2.05 -5.95 13.60
N LEU A 6 -2.54 -4.77 13.26
CA LEU A 6 -2.25 -4.13 11.97
C LEU A 6 -1.13 -3.12 12.17
N ARG A 7 -0.21 -3.07 11.22
CA ARG A 7 0.88 -2.11 11.22
C ARG A 7 0.77 -1.23 9.97
N LEU A 8 0.73 0.09 10.17
CA LEU A 8 0.82 1.00 9.05
C LEU A 8 2.24 0.88 8.47
N CYS A 9 2.34 0.44 7.22
CA CYS A 9 3.65 0.17 6.62
C CYS A 9 3.81 0.75 5.22
N HIS A 10 2.74 1.19 4.59
CA HIS A 10 2.76 1.52 3.17
C HIS A 10 1.99 2.80 2.90
N VAL A 11 2.62 3.69 2.12
CA VAL A 11 1.97 4.90 1.60
C VAL A 11 2.26 4.96 0.11
N ALA A 12 1.25 5.26 -0.70
CA ALA A 12 1.42 5.42 -2.13
C ALA A 12 1.01 6.83 -2.54
N LEU A 13 1.88 7.48 -3.30
CA LEU A 13 1.68 8.84 -3.78
C LEU A 13 1.64 8.86 -5.30
N VAL A 14 0.80 9.74 -5.85
CA VAL A 14 0.77 10.03 -7.27
C VAL A 14 1.70 11.22 -7.53
N CYS A 15 2.63 11.06 -8.47
CA CYS A 15 3.69 12.04 -8.72
C CYS A 15 3.63 12.52 -10.18
N SER A 16 3.40 13.81 -10.37
CA SER A 16 3.42 14.39 -11.71
C SER A 16 4.84 14.47 -12.27
N ASP A 17 5.84 14.60 -11.41
CA ASP A 17 7.26 14.58 -11.78
C ASP A 17 7.95 13.48 -10.97
N LEU A 18 7.88 12.26 -11.48
CA LEU A 18 8.42 11.10 -10.78
C LEU A 18 9.93 11.23 -10.51
N PRO A 19 10.77 11.63 -11.46
CA PRO A 19 12.20 11.80 -11.18
C PRO A 19 12.47 12.78 -10.03
N ALA A 20 11.76 13.91 -9.98
CA ALA A 20 11.96 14.87 -8.91
C ALA A 20 11.52 14.32 -7.57
N SER A 21 10.40 13.60 -7.52
CA SER A 21 9.92 12.97 -6.29
C SER A 21 10.88 11.89 -5.81
N GLU A 22 11.37 11.06 -6.73
CA GLU A 22 12.34 10.02 -6.38
C GLU A 22 13.63 10.63 -5.85
N GLU A 23 14.12 11.72 -6.45
CA GLU A 23 15.31 12.40 -5.97
C GLU A 23 15.11 12.91 -4.54
N PHE A 24 13.95 13.50 -4.29
CA PHE A 24 13.66 14.02 -2.95
C PHE A 24 13.64 12.90 -1.91
N TYR A 25 12.86 11.86 -2.13
CA TYR A 25 12.76 10.78 -1.13
C TYR A 25 14.02 9.91 -1.08
N GLY A 26 14.68 9.71 -2.23
CA GLY A 26 15.86 8.88 -2.31
C GLY A 26 17.15 9.60 -1.91
N GLN A 27 17.43 10.74 -2.53
CA GLN A 27 18.70 11.44 -2.31
C GLN A 27 18.64 12.35 -1.09
N VAL A 28 17.58 13.14 -0.94
CA VAL A 28 17.51 14.11 0.16
C VAL A 28 17.17 13.40 1.47
N LEU A 29 16.13 12.54 1.47
CA LEU A 29 15.71 11.84 2.69
C LEU A 29 16.42 10.51 2.93
N GLY A 30 17.09 9.95 1.92
CA GLY A 30 17.91 8.77 2.09
C GLY A 30 17.18 7.43 2.02
N LEU A 31 15.95 7.39 1.52
CA LEU A 31 15.27 6.12 1.30
C LEU A 31 15.90 5.39 0.12
N LYS A 32 16.00 4.07 0.19
CA LYS A 32 16.62 3.26 -0.86
C LYS A 32 15.57 2.69 -1.79
N VAL A 33 15.85 2.71 -3.10
CA VAL A 33 15.02 2.03 -4.07
C VAL A 33 15.11 0.53 -3.82
N VAL A 34 13.98 -0.11 -3.55
CA VAL A 34 13.91 -1.54 -3.31
C VAL A 34 13.27 -2.30 -4.46
N TRP A 35 12.50 -1.61 -5.30
CA TRP A 35 11.87 -2.23 -6.47
C TRP A 35 11.47 -1.17 -7.48
N ARG A 36 11.76 -1.45 -8.73
CA ARG A 36 11.37 -0.60 -9.87
C ARG A 36 10.73 -1.50 -10.92
N PRO A 37 9.40 -1.75 -10.83
CA PRO A 37 8.76 -2.64 -11.79
C PRO A 37 8.76 -2.11 -13.22
N ASP A 38 8.73 -0.78 -13.38
CA ASP A 38 8.73 -0.15 -14.71
C ASP A 38 9.14 1.32 -14.57
N ALA A 39 9.05 2.07 -15.66
CA ALA A 39 9.47 3.46 -15.69
C ALA A 39 8.52 4.41 -14.95
N ASP A 40 7.31 3.97 -14.64
CA ASP A 40 6.28 4.81 -14.04
C ASP A 40 6.06 4.54 -12.56
N ASN A 41 6.74 3.55 -12.01
CA ASN A 41 6.52 3.13 -10.62
C ASN A 41 7.85 2.80 -9.94
N VAL A 42 8.01 3.25 -8.70
CA VAL A 42 9.18 2.95 -7.89
C VAL A 42 8.78 2.79 -6.44
N TYR A 43 9.43 1.86 -5.76
CA TYR A 43 9.20 1.58 -4.34
C TYR A 43 10.49 1.82 -3.58
N LEU A 44 10.38 2.61 -2.49
CA LEU A 44 11.51 2.97 -1.65
C LEU A 44 11.25 2.53 -0.22
N SER A 45 12.33 2.21 0.50
CA SER A 45 12.21 1.75 1.88
C SER A 45 13.56 1.87 2.60
N ASN A 46 13.51 2.01 3.92
CA ASN A 46 14.67 1.87 4.79
C ASN A 46 14.49 0.68 5.74
N GLY A 47 13.69 -0.32 5.34
CA GLY A 47 13.61 -1.58 6.04
C GLY A 47 12.19 -2.03 6.35
N GLN A 48 11.48 -1.32 7.23
CA GLN A 48 10.17 -1.75 7.70
C GLN A 48 9.02 -0.90 7.17
N ASP A 49 9.33 0.06 6.36
CA ASP A 49 8.37 0.94 5.72
C ASP A 49 8.30 0.62 4.22
N ASN A 50 7.38 1.26 3.52
CA ASN A 50 7.29 1.13 2.08
C ASN A 50 6.61 2.37 1.52
N LEU A 51 7.33 3.09 0.67
CA LEU A 51 6.80 4.25 -0.03
C LEU A 51 6.74 3.94 -1.52
N ALA A 52 5.55 4.00 -2.09
CA ALA A 52 5.35 3.81 -3.53
C ALA A 52 5.15 5.17 -4.18
N LEU A 53 5.86 5.39 -5.27
CA LEU A 53 5.68 6.59 -6.10
C LEU A 53 5.20 6.13 -7.46
N HIS A 54 4.05 6.65 -7.87
CA HIS A 54 3.42 6.30 -9.14
C HIS A 54 3.31 7.54 -10.01
N ARG A 55 3.78 7.46 -11.26
CA ARG A 55 3.64 8.58 -12.19
C ARG A 55 2.17 8.78 -12.53
N GLY A 56 1.71 10.01 -12.47
CA GLY A 56 0.35 10.35 -12.83
C GLY A 56 -0.01 11.76 -12.40
N GLN A 57 -1.27 12.09 -12.61
CA GLN A 57 -1.80 13.39 -12.19
C GLN A 57 -2.67 13.18 -10.95
N ALA A 58 -2.52 14.08 -9.97
CA ALA A 58 -3.33 14.03 -8.77
C ALA A 58 -4.81 14.22 -9.12
N SER A 59 -5.65 13.40 -8.50
CA SER A 59 -7.10 13.56 -8.63
C SER A 59 -7.57 14.73 -7.76
N ALA A 60 -8.89 14.98 -7.78
CA ALA A 60 -9.49 16.00 -6.92
C ALA A 60 -9.23 15.73 -5.42
N GLY A 61 -8.99 14.47 -5.05
CA GLY A 61 -8.66 14.10 -3.68
C GLY A 61 -7.21 14.32 -3.27
N GLY A 62 -6.35 14.76 -4.21
CA GLY A 62 -4.95 15.06 -3.93
C GLY A 62 -4.01 13.94 -4.36
N VAL A 63 -2.79 13.96 -3.84
CA VAL A 63 -1.70 13.06 -4.29
C VAL A 63 -1.67 11.71 -3.57
N LEU A 64 -2.40 11.58 -2.47
CA LEU A 64 -2.43 10.32 -1.73
C LEU A 64 -3.26 9.29 -2.51
N ASP A 65 -2.62 8.19 -2.92
CA ASP A 65 -3.32 7.12 -3.61
C ASP A 65 -3.95 6.15 -2.61
N HIS A 66 -3.15 5.63 -1.68
CA HIS A 66 -3.67 4.76 -0.63
C HIS A 66 -2.67 4.63 0.51
N ILE A 67 -3.14 4.13 1.64
CA ILE A 67 -2.29 3.70 2.75
C ILE A 67 -2.48 2.21 2.95
N GLY A 68 -1.45 1.54 3.47
CA GLY A 68 -1.47 0.09 3.64
C GLY A 68 -1.12 -0.33 5.05
N PHE A 69 -1.84 -1.34 5.52
CA PHE A 69 -1.61 -1.98 6.81
C PHE A 69 -1.17 -3.41 6.57
N ALA A 70 -0.05 -3.80 7.19
CA ALA A 70 0.52 -5.12 7.02
C ALA A 70 -0.07 -6.11 8.02
N VAL A 71 -0.27 -7.34 7.56
CA VAL A 71 -0.59 -8.50 8.39
C VAL A 71 0.49 -9.56 8.20
N ASP A 72 0.53 -10.55 9.10
CA ASP A 72 1.64 -11.50 9.17
C ASP A 72 1.44 -12.75 8.34
N SER A 73 0.24 -13.00 7.83
CA SER A 73 -0.03 -14.17 6.99
C SER A 73 -1.09 -13.85 5.95
N PRO A 74 -1.10 -14.60 4.83
CA PRO A 74 -2.15 -14.39 3.83
C PRO A 74 -3.55 -14.71 4.37
N GLU A 75 -3.65 -15.67 5.30
CA GLU A 75 -4.93 -16.01 5.93
C GLU A 75 -5.53 -14.84 6.70
N GLU A 76 -4.67 -13.99 7.28
CA GLU A 76 -5.15 -12.82 8.02
C GLU A 76 -5.82 -11.79 7.11
N VAL A 77 -5.43 -11.72 5.84
CA VAL A 77 -6.13 -10.85 4.87
C VAL A 77 -7.59 -11.28 4.76
N ASP A 78 -7.84 -12.61 4.67
CA ASP A 78 -9.19 -13.13 4.58
C ASP A 78 -9.99 -12.92 5.86
N LEU A 79 -9.33 -13.04 7.02
CA LEU A 79 -9.99 -12.77 8.30
C LEU A 79 -10.39 -11.30 8.41
N TRP A 80 -9.51 -10.39 7.98
CA TRP A 80 -9.85 -8.97 7.97
C TRP A 80 -10.96 -8.67 6.99
N HIS A 81 -10.99 -9.37 5.84
CA HIS A 81 -12.10 -9.23 4.90
C HIS A 81 -13.43 -9.52 5.57
N ARG A 82 -13.51 -10.63 6.32
CA ARG A 82 -14.73 -10.98 7.03
C ARG A 82 -15.11 -9.94 8.08
N ARG A 83 -14.14 -9.45 8.85
CA ARG A 83 -14.39 -8.41 9.85
C ARG A 83 -14.91 -7.13 9.22
N LEU A 84 -14.32 -6.73 8.11
CA LEU A 84 -14.73 -5.52 7.41
C LEU A 84 -16.15 -5.67 6.87
N MET A 85 -16.48 -6.83 6.31
CA MET A 85 -17.84 -7.09 5.82
C MET A 85 -18.86 -7.06 6.97
N GLU A 86 -18.52 -7.66 8.11
CA GLU A 86 -19.38 -7.63 9.29
C GLU A 86 -19.58 -6.21 9.81
N ALA A 87 -18.57 -5.37 9.71
CA ALA A 87 -18.63 -3.97 10.11
C ALA A 87 -19.27 -3.07 9.04
N LYS A 88 -19.71 -3.65 7.93
CA LYS A 88 -20.37 -2.94 6.82
C LYS A 88 -19.46 -1.88 6.19
N VAL A 89 -18.16 -2.15 6.16
CA VAL A 89 -17.19 -1.32 5.48
C VAL A 89 -17.27 -1.58 3.97
N VAL A 90 -17.10 -0.52 3.18
CA VAL A 90 -17.09 -0.65 1.73
C VAL A 90 -15.78 -1.28 1.28
N VAL A 91 -15.83 -2.55 0.88
CA VAL A 91 -14.68 -3.26 0.33
C VAL A 91 -14.69 -3.07 -1.19
N THR A 92 -13.69 -2.37 -1.72
CA THR A 92 -13.62 -2.05 -3.15
C THR A 92 -12.94 -3.14 -3.96
N ALA A 93 -12.08 -3.94 -3.33
CA ALA A 93 -11.44 -5.08 -3.96
C ALA A 93 -11.29 -6.20 -2.94
N PRO A 94 -11.90 -7.37 -3.17
CA PRO A 94 -11.79 -8.49 -2.23
C PRO A 94 -10.37 -9.07 -2.24
N PRO A 95 -10.04 -9.96 -1.28
CA PRO A 95 -8.71 -10.54 -1.22
C PRO A 95 -8.28 -11.16 -2.53
N ARG A 96 -7.03 -10.87 -2.91
CA ARG A 96 -6.43 -11.38 -4.12
C ARG A 96 -4.94 -11.62 -3.89
N THR A 97 -4.43 -12.73 -4.41
CA THR A 97 -3.00 -13.03 -4.39
C THR A 97 -2.38 -12.49 -5.68
N HIS A 98 -1.29 -11.72 -5.53
CA HIS A 98 -0.59 -11.09 -6.63
C HIS A 98 0.59 -11.94 -7.09
N ARG A 99 1.20 -11.55 -8.22
CA ARG A 99 2.28 -12.32 -8.84
C ARG A 99 3.51 -12.46 -7.95
N ASP A 100 3.75 -11.48 -7.07
CA ASP A 100 4.90 -11.51 -6.16
C ASP A 100 4.63 -12.35 -4.91
N GLY A 101 3.47 -12.97 -4.80
CA GLY A 101 3.07 -13.75 -3.63
C GLY A 101 2.37 -12.94 -2.55
N SER A 102 2.31 -11.63 -2.69
CA SER A 102 1.55 -10.81 -1.74
C SER A 102 0.06 -11.08 -1.90
N ARG A 103 -0.69 -10.83 -0.83
CA ARG A 103 -2.14 -10.95 -0.85
C ARG A 103 -2.73 -9.73 -0.19
N SER A 104 -3.70 -9.11 -0.83
CA SER A 104 -4.24 -7.86 -0.33
C SER A 104 -5.72 -7.72 -0.64
N LEU A 105 -6.36 -6.82 0.11
CA LEU A 105 -7.70 -6.31 -0.17
C LEU A 105 -7.65 -4.78 -0.10
N TYR A 106 -8.67 -4.14 -0.64
CA TYR A 106 -8.84 -2.69 -0.51
C TYR A 106 -10.22 -2.37 0.02
N CYS A 107 -10.29 -1.35 0.87
CA CYS A 107 -11.56 -0.84 1.39
C CYS A 107 -11.47 0.69 1.49
N ARG A 108 -12.59 1.32 1.82
CA ARG A 108 -12.65 2.78 2.02
C ARG A 108 -12.90 3.09 3.48
N ASP A 109 -12.17 4.08 4.01
CA ASP A 109 -12.50 4.61 5.32
C ASP A 109 -13.72 5.54 5.22
N PRO A 110 -14.27 6.02 6.34
CA PRO A 110 -15.46 6.90 6.29
C PRO A 110 -15.26 8.18 5.49
N GLY A 111 -14.05 8.69 5.40
CA GLY A 111 -13.73 9.90 4.63
C GLY A 111 -13.41 9.63 3.17
N GLY A 112 -13.38 8.37 2.75
CA GLY A 112 -13.12 8.00 1.37
C GLY A 112 -11.68 7.62 1.05
N VAL A 113 -10.79 7.58 2.05
CA VAL A 113 -9.39 7.17 1.82
C VAL A 113 -9.35 5.69 1.45
N LEU A 114 -8.60 5.38 0.40
CA LEU A 114 -8.38 3.99 0.00
C LEU A 114 -7.39 3.34 0.97
N VAL A 115 -7.81 2.24 1.59
CA VAL A 115 -7.02 1.53 2.60
C VAL A 115 -6.76 0.12 2.11
N GLN A 116 -5.50 -0.30 2.17
CA GLN A 116 -5.07 -1.64 1.78
C GLN A 116 -4.73 -2.45 3.04
N VAL A 117 -5.20 -3.70 3.10
CA VAL A 117 -4.70 -4.68 4.06
C VAL A 117 -3.88 -5.67 3.26
N ILE A 118 -2.61 -5.86 3.62
CA ILE A 118 -1.68 -6.60 2.78
C ILE A 118 -0.77 -7.50 3.58
N TYR A 119 -0.58 -8.73 3.07
CA TYR A 119 0.49 -9.63 3.45
C TYR A 119 1.60 -9.54 2.42
N LEU A 120 2.81 -9.24 2.88
CA LEU A 120 4.01 -9.23 2.03
C LEU A 120 4.85 -10.44 2.40
N PRO A 121 5.15 -11.32 1.43
CA PRO A 121 5.99 -12.48 1.72
C PRO A 121 7.39 -12.05 2.12
N ALA A 122 8.03 -12.85 2.96
CA ALA A 122 9.40 -12.62 3.35
C ALA A 122 10.31 -12.76 2.12
N THR A 123 11.30 -11.88 2.00
CA THR A 123 12.29 -11.93 0.92
C THR A 123 13.54 -12.68 1.37
#